data_25f87b34df0e1258a4628c3d3111fbce
#
_entry.id   25f87b34df0e1258a4628c3d3111fbce
#
_cell.length_a   1.000
_cell.length_b   1.000
_cell.length_c   1.000
_cell.angle_alpha   90.00
_cell.angle_beta   90.00
_cell.angle_gamma   90.00
#
_symmetry.space_group_name_H-M   'P 1'
#
loop_
_entity.id
_entity.type
_entity.pdbx_description
1 polymer ?
#
loop_
_entity_poly.entity_id
_entity_poly.type
_entity_poly.pdbx_seq_one_letter_code
_entity_poly.pdbx_strand_id
1 'polypeptide(L)' 'MEDKELLEININTADKYGIQDKYMVEYITSSCVMSREDALDLYEHANMKCCDTVRLYKVNSAEDIELVEEKP' A
#
# COMPACT_ATOMS: atom_id res chain seq x y z
N MET A 1 0.37 11.90 14.32
CA MET A 1 0.27 10.42 14.33
C MET A 1 1.42 9.84 13.52
N GLU A 2 2.07 8.83 14.02
CA GLU A 2 3.15 8.20 13.30
C GLU A 2 2.62 7.32 12.19
N ASP A 3 3.39 7.20 11.12
CA ASP A 3 3.00 6.40 9.96
C ASP A 3 2.69 4.95 10.34
N LYS A 4 3.44 4.41 11.30
CA LYS A 4 3.24 3.05 11.79
C LYS A 4 1.87 2.86 12.42
N GLU A 5 1.42 3.82 13.22
CA GLU A 5 0.11 3.75 13.87
C GLU A 5 -1.01 3.80 12.84
N LEU A 6 -0.87 4.67 11.86
CA LEU A 6 -1.84 4.79 10.78
C LEU A 6 -1.91 3.50 9.97
N LEU A 7 -0.76 2.90 9.70
CA LEU A 7 -0.68 1.64 8.98
C LEU A 7 -1.36 0.51 9.77
N GLU A 8 -1.15 0.45 11.08
CA GLU A 8 -1.81 -0.53 11.93
C GLU A 8 -3.33 -0.41 11.88
N ILE A 9 -3.84 0.81 11.93
CA ILE A 9 -5.28 1.07 11.83
C ILE A 9 -5.80 0.57 10.50
N ASN A 10 -5.09 0.84 9.42
CA ASN A 10 -5.49 0.43 8.09
C ASN A 10 -5.43 -1.08 7.91
N ILE A 11 -4.44 -1.74 8.51
CA ILE A 11 -4.35 -3.20 8.49
C ILE A 11 -5.53 -3.81 9.22
N ASN A 12 -5.86 -3.29 10.40
CA ASN A 12 -6.99 -3.78 11.19
C ASN A 12 -8.31 -3.58 10.45
N THR A 13 -8.46 -2.46 9.75
CA THR A 13 -9.63 -2.19 8.95
C THR A 13 -9.74 -3.20 7.79
N ALA A 14 -8.63 -3.48 7.13
CA ALA A 14 -8.59 -4.45 6.04
C ALA A 14 -8.96 -5.85 6.55
N ASP A 15 -8.47 -6.25 7.72
CA ASP A 15 -8.83 -7.52 8.33
C ASP A 15 -10.33 -7.60 8.60
N LYS A 16 -10.91 -6.50 9.03
CA LYS A 16 -12.34 -6.41 9.32
C LYS A 16 -13.18 -6.64 8.07
N TYR A 17 -12.68 -6.25 6.92
CA TYR A 17 -13.37 -6.44 5.63
C TYR A 17 -12.99 -7.77 4.96
N GLY A 18 -12.20 -8.61 5.63
CA GLY A 18 -11.85 -9.92 5.11
C GLY A 18 -10.76 -9.94 4.07
N ILE A 19 -9.97 -8.89 4.00
CA ILE A 19 -8.85 -8.82 3.06
C ILE A 19 -7.69 -9.63 3.62
N GLN A 20 -7.36 -10.74 2.98
CA GLN A 20 -6.30 -11.64 3.44
C GLN A 20 -4.92 -11.20 2.97
N ASP A 21 -4.78 -10.94 1.68
CA ASP A 21 -3.52 -10.47 1.11
C ASP A 21 -3.56 -8.95 1.05
N LYS A 22 -2.79 -8.33 1.90
CA LYS A 22 -2.77 -6.88 2.04
C LYS A 22 -1.64 -6.27 1.25
N TYR A 23 -1.96 -5.23 0.48
CA TYR A 23 -1.00 -4.51 -0.35
C TYR A 23 -1.20 -3.01 -0.17
N MET A 24 -0.19 -2.26 -0.54
CA MET A 24 -0.22 -0.81 -0.43
C MET A 24 0.51 -0.21 -1.62
N VAL A 25 -0.01 0.89 -2.14
CA VAL A 25 0.66 1.63 -3.20
C VAL A 25 1.06 2.99 -2.64
N GLU A 26 2.34 3.30 -2.75
CA GLU A 26 2.88 4.59 -2.31
C GLU A 26 3.22 5.43 -3.53
N TYR A 27 2.55 6.54 -3.72
CA TYR A 27 2.91 7.46 -4.78
C TYR A 27 2.71 8.93 -4.44
N ILE A 28 2.06 9.28 -3.41
CA ILE A 28 2.06 10.65 -2.87
C ILE A 28 2.26 10.53 -1.38
N THR A 29 1.21 10.23 -0.68
CA THR A 29 1.26 9.83 0.71
C THR A 29 0.16 8.81 0.87
N SER A 30 0.51 7.56 0.93
CA SER A 30 -0.51 6.54 1.06
C SER A 30 -0.13 5.52 2.08
N SER A 31 -1.02 5.32 3.03
CA SER A 31 -0.95 4.22 3.97
C SER A 31 -2.19 3.36 3.88
N CYS A 32 -2.97 3.52 2.83
CA CYS A 32 -4.16 2.72 2.62
C CYS A 32 -3.79 1.30 2.24
N VAL A 33 -4.34 0.35 2.97
CA VAL A 33 -4.13 -1.07 2.74
C VAL A 33 -5.33 -1.61 1.97
N MET A 34 -5.06 -2.37 0.93
CA MET A 34 -6.10 -2.87 0.03
C MET A 34 -5.78 -4.30 -0.40
N SER A 35 -6.69 -4.92 -1.13
CA SER A 35 -6.46 -6.25 -1.67
C SER A 35 -5.39 -6.19 -2.76
N ARG A 36 -4.80 -7.34 -3.08
CA ARG A 36 -3.80 -7.43 -4.14
C ARG A 36 -4.35 -6.92 -5.47
N GLU A 37 -5.58 -7.30 -5.80
CA GLU A 37 -6.21 -6.91 -7.04
C GLU A 37 -6.38 -5.40 -7.13
N ASP A 38 -6.89 -4.79 -6.08
CA ASP A 38 -7.08 -3.33 -6.03
C ASP A 38 -5.74 -2.61 -6.09
N ALA A 39 -4.74 -3.11 -5.38
CA ALA A 39 -3.42 -2.51 -5.36
C ALA A 39 -2.76 -2.56 -6.75
N LEU A 40 -2.87 -3.69 -7.44
CA LEU A 40 -2.31 -3.82 -8.77
C LEU A 40 -2.99 -2.87 -9.75
N ASP A 41 -4.31 -2.75 -9.64
CA ASP A 41 -5.07 -1.84 -10.49
C ASP A 41 -4.63 -0.39 -10.25
N LEU A 42 -4.53 0.02 -9.01
CA LEU A 42 -4.07 1.35 -8.66
C LEU A 42 -2.64 1.59 -9.13
N TYR A 43 -1.76 0.61 -8.93
CA TYR A 43 -0.36 0.72 -9.34
C TYR A 43 -0.22 0.91 -10.84
N GLU A 44 -0.99 0.14 -11.63
CA GLU A 44 -0.97 0.26 -13.09
C GLU A 44 -1.43 1.61 -13.57
N HIS A 45 -2.43 2.18 -12.92
CA HIS A 45 -3.01 3.45 -13.32
C HIS A 45 -2.34 4.65 -12.68
N ALA A 46 -1.49 4.45 -11.70
CA ALA A 46 -0.76 5.54 -11.07
C ALA A 46 0.24 6.12 -12.07
N ASN A 47 0.14 7.41 -12.29
CA ASN A 47 0.98 8.09 -13.26
C ASN A 47 1.49 9.40 -12.68
N MET A 48 2.72 9.38 -12.22
CA MET A 48 3.37 10.55 -11.64
C MET A 48 4.08 11.34 -12.71
N LYS A 49 3.74 12.60 -12.80
CA LYS A 49 4.31 13.49 -13.79
C LYS A 49 5.59 14.17 -13.33
N CYS A 50 5.94 13.98 -12.10
CA CYS A 50 7.16 14.55 -11.53
C CYS A 50 8.14 13.44 -11.19
N CYS A 51 9.21 13.78 -10.50
CA CYS A 51 10.31 12.89 -10.19
C CYS A 51 9.98 11.83 -9.14
N ASP A 52 8.74 11.69 -8.78
CA ASP A 52 8.32 10.74 -7.78
C ASP A 52 8.24 9.32 -8.31
N THR A 53 8.47 8.39 -7.44
CA THR A 53 8.44 6.98 -7.76
C THR A 53 7.16 6.36 -7.20
N VAL A 54 6.53 5.50 -7.99
CA VAL A 54 5.38 4.73 -7.53
C VAL A 54 5.89 3.38 -7.05
N ARG A 55 5.53 3.00 -5.84
CA ARG A 55 5.98 1.75 -5.24
C ARG A 55 4.79 0.90 -4.81
N LEU A 56 4.89 -0.39 -5.09
CA LEU A 56 3.91 -1.37 -4.67
C LEU A 56 4.51 -2.23 -3.57
N TYR A 57 3.85 -2.27 -2.43
CA TYR A 57 4.31 -3.04 -1.27
C TYR A 57 3.35 -4.15 -0.91
N LYS A 58 3.89 -5.25 -0.45
CA LYS A 58 3.12 -6.29 0.21
C LYS A 58 3.19 -6.02 1.71
N VAL A 59 2.04 -5.97 2.37
CA VAL A 59 1.95 -5.64 3.79
C VAL A 59 1.67 -6.92 4.59
N ASN A 60 2.66 -7.39 5.31
CA ASN A 60 2.51 -8.56 6.19
C ASN A 60 2.07 -8.10 7.59
N SER A 61 2.68 -7.03 8.07
CA SER A 61 2.33 -6.40 9.34
C SER A 61 2.80 -4.95 9.30
N ALA A 62 2.50 -4.18 10.35
CA ALA A 62 2.93 -2.79 10.42
C ALA A 62 4.45 -2.65 10.43
N GLU A 63 5.16 -3.71 10.77
CA GLU A 63 6.63 -3.71 10.83
C GLU A 63 7.27 -4.53 9.72
N ASP A 64 6.47 -5.23 8.92
CA ASP A 64 6.96 -6.14 7.89
C ASP A 64 6.29 -5.82 6.57
N ILE A 65 6.92 -4.95 5.81
CA ILE A 65 6.46 -4.50 4.51
C ILE A 65 7.52 -4.83 3.47
N GLU A 66 7.11 -5.49 2.40
CA GLU A 66 8.02 -5.88 1.33
C GLU A 66 7.76 -5.10 0.06
N LEU A 67 8.81 -4.54 -0.54
CA LEU A 67 8.70 -3.89 -1.83
C LEU A 67 8.55 -4.95 -2.91
N VAL A 68 7.47 -4.89 -3.66
CA VAL A 68 7.16 -5.84 -4.73
C VAL A 68 7.61 -5.29 -6.07
N GLU A 69 7.21 -4.08 -6.40
CA GLU A 69 7.55 -3.42 -7.64
C GLU A 69 7.72 -1.92 -7.43
N GLU A 70 8.48 -1.31 -8.32
CA GLU A 70 8.74 0.11 -8.28
C GLU A 70 8.84 0.63 -9.72
N LYS A 71 8.26 1.79 -9.99
CA LYS A 71 8.40 2.45 -11.29
C LYS A 71 8.58 3.95 -11.10
N PRO A 72 9.41 4.60 -11.94
CA PRO A 72 9.60 6.03 -11.86
C PRO A 72 8.37 6.82 -12.28
#